data_945a7e6bc24b2d2a89918f4f49d1ee2e
#
_entry.id   945a7e6bc24b2d2a89918f4f49d1ee2e
#
_cell.length_a   1.000
_cell.length_b   1.000
_cell.length_c   1.000
_cell.angle_alpha   90.00
_cell.angle_beta   90.00
_cell.angle_gamma   90.00
#
_symmetry.space_group_name_H-M   'P 1'
#
loop_
_entity.id
_entity.type
_entity.pdbx_description
1 polymer ?
#
loop_
_entity_poly.entity_id
_entity_poly.type
_entity_poly.pdbx_seq_one_letter_code
_entity_poly.pdbx_strand_id
1 'polypeptide(L)'
;MPWSSTRFFRHPLANIKDSQQINEATRQTLNWVSFAFVEWMTWQGIGDLVNDWRRTLDLEPVSFTEGPLLAEKLRIPTTYCWSPALIPTPVDWPDFIDVCGFFFREEPQYAPPPELAKFLDEGPPPIYVGFGSIVIDDPERLTEMILGAAEAIGARLIVSRGWSKLGASRHSNDRVIFIDDCPHEWLFKHVAAVVHHGGAGTAACGLRFAKPTFIVPFFGDQFFWGEMVARAGAGPNAIRHKDLNLENLTEALNYCMSPEASRAALAISDKMKGDSGVKAAARSFHRHLPAERMQCQLADDKAATWAYFSRGKQMLLSDFAVEILAHIVAKPVAALRAPKPKDLGSDAVPTEPGQPTPARAAQAAVPHGNGDRNSGRGCMSTSGIVALGVASGVGSFFHNFAKGSLIDMPLAFTEGMRNAPRLYGGKVADHGPVTDWKSGLVVSGKNLGNGIGQGFAGVVQEPVRGAQQGGAVGAIKGIGRGLLGLGTGVSAAAMGIVAYPGWGIYQSINRSLHTKTRDRIVAARKAEADDVIGRMKDPDVERRVLDRFDAFFQQGS
;
A
#
# COMPACT_ATOMS: atom_id res chain seq x y z
N MET A 1 -2.25 -4.26 2.04
CA MET A 1 -2.24 -2.85 1.56
C MET A 1 -0.98 -2.19 2.07
N PRO A 2 -0.23 -1.47 1.24
CA PRO A 2 0.89 -0.68 1.73
C PRO A 2 0.38 0.44 2.64
N TRP A 3 1.00 0.59 3.80
CA TRP A 3 0.73 1.67 4.72
C TRP A 3 1.81 2.72 4.61
N SER A 4 1.44 4.00 4.68
CA SER A 4 2.40 5.10 4.62
C SER A 4 3.18 5.20 5.92
N SER A 5 4.51 5.27 5.80
CA SER A 5 5.43 5.34 6.94
C SER A 5 5.18 6.57 7.80
N THR A 6 5.17 6.38 9.12
CA THR A 6 5.06 7.48 10.08
C THR A 6 5.79 7.15 11.38
N ARG A 7 6.12 8.18 12.14
CA ARG A 7 6.66 8.09 13.51
C ARG A 7 5.57 8.09 14.58
N PHE A 8 4.34 8.39 14.19
CA PHE A 8 3.22 8.60 15.11
C PHE A 8 2.65 7.29 15.68
N PHE A 9 2.60 6.24 14.85
CA PHE A 9 2.19 4.89 15.25
C PHE A 9 3.04 3.84 14.50
N ARG A 10 3.06 2.63 15.03
CA ARG A 10 3.71 1.49 14.36
C ARG A 10 2.85 0.98 13.20
N HIS A 11 3.48 0.26 12.28
CA HIS A 11 2.75 -0.39 11.18
C HIS A 11 1.63 -1.28 11.75
N PRO A 12 0.39 -1.16 11.26
CA PRO A 12 -0.77 -1.87 11.83
C PRO A 12 -0.66 -3.39 11.89
N LEU A 13 0.15 -3.99 11.03
CA LEU A 13 0.42 -5.43 11.04
C LEU A 13 1.67 -5.81 11.88
N ALA A 14 2.42 -4.84 12.38
CA ALA A 14 3.54 -5.09 13.26
C ALA A 14 3.03 -5.35 14.67
N ASN A 15 2.80 -6.61 15.02
CA ASN A 15 2.34 -7.02 16.35
C ASN A 15 3.49 -6.97 17.37
N ILE A 16 4.04 -5.78 17.60
CA ILE A 16 5.14 -5.53 18.53
C ILE A 16 4.55 -4.99 19.83
N LYS A 17 4.82 -5.64 20.95
CA LYS A 17 4.41 -5.13 22.27
C LYS A 17 5.27 -3.92 22.64
N ASP A 18 4.67 -2.85 23.14
CA ASP A 18 5.41 -1.72 23.71
C ASP A 18 6.17 -2.16 24.97
N SER A 19 7.48 -1.93 24.96
CA SER A 19 8.26 -1.97 26.18
C SER A 19 8.07 -0.63 26.92
N GLN A 20 7.60 -0.66 28.15
CA GLN A 20 7.39 0.54 28.97
C GLN A 20 8.67 1.35 29.27
N GLN A 21 9.84 0.85 28.88
CA GLN A 21 11.15 1.42 29.24
C GLN A 21 11.84 2.20 28.10
N ILE A 22 11.21 2.36 26.93
CA ILE A 22 11.81 3.11 25.81
C ILE A 22 11.39 4.58 25.82
N ASN A 23 12.37 5.48 25.57
CA ASN A 23 12.09 6.89 25.42
C ASN A 23 11.32 7.19 24.13
N GLU A 24 10.68 8.36 24.06
CA GLU A 24 9.82 8.75 22.94
C GLU A 24 10.56 8.78 21.58
N ALA A 25 11.80 9.26 21.53
CA ALA A 25 12.58 9.30 20.29
C ALA A 25 12.86 7.89 19.74
N THR A 26 13.17 6.94 20.63
CA THR A 26 13.35 5.53 20.26
C THR A 26 12.03 4.93 19.79
N ARG A 27 10.90 5.22 20.46
CA ARG A 27 9.57 4.77 20.05
C ARG A 27 9.23 5.26 18.65
N GLN A 28 9.42 6.53 18.37
CA GLN A 28 9.19 7.13 17.05
C GLN A 28 10.04 6.47 15.96
N THR A 29 11.30 6.17 16.26
CA THR A 29 12.20 5.48 15.33
C THR A 29 11.73 4.05 15.07
N LEU A 30 11.34 3.31 16.11
CA LEU A 30 10.80 1.95 15.97
C LEU A 30 9.48 1.92 15.22
N ASN A 31 8.60 2.90 15.44
CA ASN A 31 7.39 3.05 14.66
C ASN A 31 7.71 3.16 13.18
N TRP A 32 8.58 4.08 12.79
CA TRP A 32 8.97 4.27 11.40
C TRP A 32 9.63 3.03 10.78
N VAL A 33 10.57 2.39 11.48
CA VAL A 33 11.27 1.17 11.02
C VAL A 33 10.30 0.01 10.82
N SER A 34 9.23 -0.07 11.63
CA SER A 34 8.25 -1.14 11.53
C SER A 34 7.56 -1.21 10.16
N PHE A 35 7.37 -0.07 9.48
CA PHE A 35 6.81 -0.01 8.12
C PHE A 35 7.75 -0.67 7.12
N ALA A 36 9.02 -0.27 7.10
CA ALA A 36 10.01 -0.85 6.20
C ALA A 36 10.14 -2.37 6.41
N PHE A 37 10.10 -2.84 7.67
CA PHE A 37 10.19 -4.25 8.00
C PHE A 37 8.96 -5.04 7.52
N VAL A 38 7.74 -4.57 7.80
CA VAL A 38 6.51 -5.26 7.40
C VAL A 38 6.35 -5.25 5.88
N GLU A 39 6.62 -4.12 5.22
CA GLU A 39 6.57 -4.02 3.75
C GLU A 39 7.60 -4.95 3.11
N TRP A 40 8.80 -5.04 3.68
CA TRP A 40 9.81 -6.00 3.23
C TRP A 40 9.33 -7.44 3.38
N MET A 41 8.82 -7.83 4.55
CA MET A 41 8.27 -9.17 4.79
C MET A 41 7.11 -9.50 3.83
N THR A 42 6.22 -8.55 3.61
CA THR A 42 5.10 -8.69 2.68
C THR A 42 5.59 -8.92 1.26
N TRP A 43 6.57 -8.12 0.82
CA TRP A 43 7.16 -8.28 -0.51
C TRP A 43 7.84 -9.64 -0.71
N GLN A 44 8.48 -10.17 0.35
CA GLN A 44 9.04 -11.54 0.31
C GLN A 44 7.97 -12.60 0.05
N GLY A 45 6.78 -12.42 0.60
CA GLY A 45 5.70 -13.39 0.46
C GLY A 45 4.93 -13.31 -0.85
N ILE A 46 4.77 -12.10 -1.42
CA ILE A 46 3.88 -11.90 -2.59
C ILE A 46 4.56 -11.27 -3.80
N GLY A 47 5.84 -10.86 -3.70
CA GLY A 47 6.53 -10.14 -4.77
C GLY A 47 6.59 -10.91 -6.08
N ASP A 48 6.75 -12.23 -6.05
CA ASP A 48 6.73 -13.07 -7.24
C ASP A 48 5.34 -13.10 -7.89
N LEU A 49 4.28 -13.28 -7.10
CA LEU A 49 2.90 -13.26 -7.60
C LEU A 49 2.58 -11.92 -8.27
N VAL A 50 3.00 -10.82 -7.65
CA VAL A 50 2.86 -9.48 -8.21
C VAL A 50 3.66 -9.35 -9.51
N ASN A 51 4.89 -9.85 -9.56
CA ASN A 51 5.73 -9.78 -10.74
C ASN A 51 5.22 -10.71 -11.87
N ASP A 52 4.64 -11.86 -11.54
CA ASP A 52 3.99 -12.74 -12.50
C ASP A 52 2.79 -12.04 -13.13
N TRP A 53 1.94 -11.42 -12.31
CA TRP A 53 0.83 -10.62 -12.81
C TRP A 53 1.31 -9.42 -13.64
N ARG A 54 2.33 -8.70 -13.19
CA ARG A 54 2.94 -7.58 -13.96
C ARG A 54 3.44 -8.02 -15.34
N ARG A 55 4.00 -9.23 -15.45
CA ARG A 55 4.41 -9.81 -16.74
C ARG A 55 3.22 -10.01 -17.69
N THR A 56 2.05 -10.40 -17.18
CA THR A 56 0.84 -10.52 -18.03
C THR A 56 0.36 -9.19 -18.59
N LEU A 57 0.76 -8.08 -17.95
CA LEU A 57 0.45 -6.70 -18.35
C LEU A 57 1.60 -6.02 -19.14
N ASP A 58 2.63 -6.77 -19.51
CA ASP A 58 3.86 -6.26 -20.15
C ASP A 58 4.56 -5.16 -19.34
N LEU A 59 4.47 -5.23 -18.00
CA LEU A 59 5.13 -4.34 -17.07
C LEU A 59 6.46 -4.93 -16.59
N GLU A 60 7.47 -4.07 -16.43
CA GLU A 60 8.75 -4.49 -15.87
C GLU A 60 8.56 -5.05 -14.45
N PRO A 61 9.25 -6.15 -14.08
CA PRO A 61 9.19 -6.66 -12.72
C PRO A 61 9.82 -5.66 -11.75
N VAL A 62 9.28 -5.63 -10.56
CA VAL A 62 9.81 -4.83 -9.45
C VAL A 62 10.84 -5.65 -8.69
N SER A 63 12.00 -5.08 -8.43
CA SER A 63 13.08 -5.78 -7.72
C SER A 63 12.75 -6.00 -6.25
N PHE A 64 13.48 -6.94 -5.64
CA PHE A 64 13.41 -7.24 -4.22
C PHE A 64 13.63 -6.01 -3.31
N THR A 65 14.53 -5.13 -3.70
CA THR A 65 14.88 -3.92 -2.94
C THR A 65 13.99 -2.72 -3.22
N GLU A 66 13.34 -2.70 -4.39
CA GLU A 66 12.46 -1.60 -4.78
C GLU A 66 11.01 -1.83 -4.34
N GLY A 67 10.57 -3.10 -4.27
CA GLY A 67 9.20 -3.46 -3.93
C GLY A 67 8.70 -2.91 -2.59
N PRO A 68 9.45 -3.06 -1.50
CA PRO A 68 9.10 -2.42 -0.24
C PRO A 68 9.05 -0.90 -0.40
N LEU A 69 8.01 -0.28 0.15
CA LEU A 69 7.79 1.18 0.10
C LEU A 69 7.70 1.77 -1.33
N LEU A 70 7.40 0.94 -2.34
CA LEU A 70 7.33 1.40 -3.73
C LEU A 70 6.28 2.51 -3.92
N ALA A 71 5.12 2.37 -3.30
CA ALA A 71 4.04 3.36 -3.36
C ALA A 71 4.49 4.73 -2.80
N GLU A 72 5.25 4.71 -1.69
CA GLU A 72 5.81 5.90 -1.06
C GLU A 72 6.90 6.55 -1.92
N LYS A 73 7.84 5.74 -2.45
CA LYS A 73 8.88 6.20 -3.38
C LYS A 73 8.32 6.83 -4.66
N LEU A 74 7.24 6.29 -5.18
CA LEU A 74 6.54 6.81 -6.35
C LEU A 74 5.58 7.96 -6.01
N ARG A 75 5.46 8.35 -4.73
CA ARG A 75 4.54 9.38 -4.23
C ARG A 75 3.11 9.14 -4.71
N ILE A 76 2.65 7.87 -4.64
CA ILE A 76 1.29 7.51 -5.06
C ILE A 76 0.31 8.16 -4.08
N PRO A 77 -0.62 9.01 -4.56
CA PRO A 77 -1.61 9.63 -3.71
C PRO A 77 -2.42 8.58 -2.95
N THR A 78 -2.50 8.76 -1.65
CA THR A 78 -3.18 7.81 -0.74
C THR A 78 -4.17 8.55 0.12
N THR A 79 -5.40 8.04 0.21
CA THR A 79 -6.44 8.62 1.05
C THR A 79 -6.88 7.58 2.08
N TYR A 80 -6.61 7.86 3.34
CA TYR A 80 -7.04 7.01 4.45
C TYR A 80 -8.47 7.33 4.86
N CYS A 81 -9.31 6.28 4.92
CA CYS A 81 -10.74 6.39 5.18
C CYS A 81 -11.04 6.15 6.66
N TRP A 82 -10.38 6.86 7.56
CA TRP A 82 -10.71 6.92 8.98
C TRP A 82 -10.91 8.35 9.44
N SER A 83 -11.53 8.52 10.62
CA SER A 83 -11.75 9.83 11.19
C SER A 83 -10.49 10.39 11.86
N PRO A 84 -10.08 11.64 11.55
CA PRO A 84 -9.02 12.31 12.27
C PRO A 84 -9.38 12.58 13.76
N ALA A 85 -10.66 12.42 14.13
CA ALA A 85 -11.09 12.46 15.53
C ALA A 85 -10.58 11.27 16.34
N LEU A 86 -10.41 10.10 15.70
CA LEU A 86 -9.85 8.90 16.33
C LEU A 86 -8.33 8.84 16.13
N ILE A 87 -7.86 9.02 14.91
CA ILE A 87 -6.44 8.99 14.57
C ILE A 87 -6.11 10.28 13.81
N PRO A 88 -5.54 11.28 14.50
CA PRO A 88 -5.10 12.50 13.84
C PRO A 88 -4.16 12.24 12.67
N THR A 89 -4.22 13.08 11.66
CA THR A 89 -3.28 13.01 10.53
C THR A 89 -1.86 13.17 11.05
N PRO A 90 -0.96 12.19 10.82
CA PRO A 90 0.44 12.31 11.19
C PRO A 90 1.10 13.54 10.59
N VAL A 91 1.81 14.31 11.40
CA VAL A 91 2.46 15.56 10.97
C VAL A 91 3.65 15.34 10.03
N ASP A 92 4.17 14.13 9.98
CA ASP A 92 5.27 13.72 9.12
C ASP A 92 4.79 13.14 7.77
N TRP A 93 3.48 13.10 7.52
CA TRP A 93 2.95 12.70 6.22
C TRP A 93 3.04 13.85 5.23
N PRO A 94 3.49 13.56 3.98
CA PRO A 94 3.51 14.54 2.91
C PRO A 94 2.10 14.87 2.38
N ASP A 95 2.00 15.91 1.58
CA ASP A 95 0.78 16.50 1.02
C ASP A 95 -0.04 15.59 0.10
N PHE A 96 0.55 14.49 -0.40
CA PHE A 96 -0.15 13.49 -1.22
C PHE A 96 -0.82 12.38 -0.37
N ILE A 97 -0.79 12.47 0.96
CA ILE A 97 -1.45 11.55 1.87
C ILE A 97 -2.55 12.29 2.64
N ASP A 98 -3.78 11.88 2.43
CA ASP A 98 -4.95 12.49 3.05
C ASP A 98 -5.63 11.55 4.04
N VAL A 99 -6.31 12.15 5.04
CA VAL A 99 -7.24 11.47 5.93
C VAL A 99 -8.61 12.13 5.77
N CYS A 100 -9.64 11.37 5.35
CA CYS A 100 -10.90 11.94 4.87
C CYS A 100 -12.11 11.70 5.76
N GLY A 101 -12.00 10.87 6.79
CA GLY A 101 -13.14 10.41 7.58
C GLY A 101 -13.62 9.02 7.17
N PHE A 102 -14.37 8.36 8.03
CA PHE A 102 -14.97 7.06 7.71
C PHE A 102 -16.08 7.19 6.67
N PHE A 103 -16.29 6.12 5.93
CA PHE A 103 -17.41 6.00 5.00
C PHE A 103 -18.59 5.35 5.70
N PHE A 104 -19.65 6.12 5.84
CA PHE A 104 -20.89 5.63 6.40
C PHE A 104 -21.94 5.54 5.31
N ARG A 105 -22.69 4.44 5.33
CA ARG A 105 -23.91 4.31 4.55
C ARG A 105 -25.05 5.06 5.24
N GLU A 106 -26.09 5.36 4.49
CA GLU A 106 -27.34 5.84 5.05
C GLU A 106 -27.94 4.76 5.97
N GLU A 107 -28.68 5.21 6.96
CA GLU A 107 -29.31 4.30 7.91
C GLU A 107 -30.34 3.43 7.18
N PRO A 108 -30.21 2.08 7.27
CA PRO A 108 -31.19 1.21 6.63
C PRO A 108 -32.54 1.30 7.34
N GLN A 109 -33.61 1.23 6.57
CA GLN A 109 -34.93 1.00 7.13
C GLN A 109 -34.95 -0.43 7.70
N TYR A 110 -35.04 -0.55 9.02
CA TYR A 110 -35.00 -1.83 9.71
C TYR A 110 -36.14 -1.90 10.74
N ALA A 111 -36.95 -2.95 10.64
CA ALA A 111 -37.94 -3.30 11.64
C ALA A 111 -37.38 -4.46 12.49
N PRO A 112 -37.09 -4.26 13.78
CA PRO A 112 -36.54 -5.32 14.61
C PRO A 112 -37.58 -6.45 14.81
N PRO A 113 -37.13 -7.70 14.94
CA PRO A 113 -38.01 -8.76 15.41
C PRO A 113 -38.68 -8.39 16.73
N PRO A 114 -39.95 -8.80 16.96
CA PRO A 114 -40.71 -8.43 18.17
C PRO A 114 -39.96 -8.76 19.46
N GLU A 115 -39.22 -9.88 19.50
CA GLU A 115 -38.43 -10.27 20.68
C GLU A 115 -37.29 -9.28 20.98
N LEU A 116 -36.59 -8.79 19.93
CA LEU A 116 -35.54 -7.80 20.09
C LEU A 116 -36.11 -6.44 20.52
N ALA A 117 -37.21 -6.02 19.90
CA ALA A 117 -37.89 -4.77 20.29
C ALA A 117 -38.30 -4.81 21.75
N LYS A 118 -39.00 -5.86 22.17
CA LYS A 118 -39.42 -6.09 23.55
C LYS A 118 -38.22 -6.08 24.51
N PHE A 119 -37.14 -6.82 24.16
CA PHE A 119 -35.94 -6.84 24.98
C PHE A 119 -35.33 -5.45 25.17
N LEU A 120 -35.28 -4.62 24.16
CA LEU A 120 -34.72 -3.27 24.24
C LEU A 120 -35.59 -2.34 25.09
N ASP A 121 -36.91 -2.49 25.03
CA ASP A 121 -37.88 -1.62 25.77
C ASP A 121 -37.99 -1.96 27.27
N GLU A 122 -37.72 -3.22 27.63
CA GLU A 122 -37.96 -3.73 28.99
C GLU A 122 -36.80 -3.51 29.98
N GLY A 123 -35.74 -2.77 29.63
CA GLY A 123 -34.65 -2.60 30.58
C GLY A 123 -33.55 -1.62 30.13
N PRO A 124 -32.51 -1.46 30.94
CA PRO A 124 -31.39 -0.58 30.59
C PRO A 124 -30.67 -1.03 29.31
N PRO A 125 -30.04 -0.08 28.57
CA PRO A 125 -29.33 -0.41 27.36
C PRO A 125 -28.33 -1.55 27.54
N PRO A 126 -28.37 -2.63 26.71
CA PRO A 126 -27.51 -3.77 26.85
C PRO A 126 -26.11 -3.51 26.24
N ILE A 127 -25.14 -4.36 26.57
CA ILE A 127 -23.85 -4.44 25.86
C ILE A 127 -24.04 -5.35 24.64
N TYR A 128 -23.60 -4.88 23.47
CA TYR A 128 -23.52 -5.72 22.27
C TYR A 128 -22.21 -6.48 22.24
N VAL A 129 -22.29 -7.78 21.92
CA VAL A 129 -21.13 -8.64 21.67
C VAL A 129 -21.30 -9.36 20.34
N GLY A 130 -20.35 -9.20 19.41
CA GLY A 130 -20.39 -9.88 18.13
C GLY A 130 -19.06 -9.89 17.41
N PHE A 131 -18.70 -11.02 16.82
CA PHE A 131 -17.42 -11.20 16.10
C PHE A 131 -17.58 -11.36 14.58
N GLY A 132 -18.81 -11.17 14.07
CA GLY A 132 -19.10 -11.17 12.62
C GLY A 132 -18.73 -12.48 11.93
N SER A 133 -17.90 -12.39 10.89
CA SER A 133 -17.44 -13.53 10.08
C SER A 133 -16.22 -14.26 10.64
N ILE A 134 -15.79 -13.98 11.86
CA ILE A 134 -14.71 -14.71 12.50
C ILE A 134 -15.20 -16.12 12.86
N VAL A 135 -14.39 -17.13 12.53
CA VAL A 135 -14.60 -18.52 12.97
C VAL A 135 -13.75 -18.73 14.23
N ILE A 136 -14.42 -19.10 15.31
CA ILE A 136 -13.82 -19.27 16.65
C ILE A 136 -13.72 -20.77 16.93
N ASP A 137 -12.56 -21.22 17.42
CA ASP A 137 -12.28 -22.64 17.67
C ASP A 137 -13.21 -23.24 18.77
N ASP A 138 -13.46 -22.46 19.82
CA ASP A 138 -14.32 -22.88 20.96
C ASP A 138 -15.35 -21.77 21.27
N PRO A 139 -16.48 -21.74 20.53
CA PRO A 139 -17.51 -20.73 20.70
C PRO A 139 -18.31 -20.89 22.01
N GLU A 140 -18.43 -22.10 22.54
CA GLU A 140 -19.15 -22.32 23.81
C GLU A 140 -18.38 -21.77 25.00
N ARG A 141 -17.09 -22.04 25.12
CA ARG A 141 -16.22 -21.45 26.14
C ARG A 141 -16.26 -19.92 26.11
N LEU A 142 -16.18 -19.33 24.91
CA LEU A 142 -16.26 -17.88 24.77
C LEU A 142 -17.62 -17.34 25.20
N THR A 143 -18.69 -18.05 24.82
CA THR A 143 -20.06 -17.70 25.25
C THR A 143 -20.18 -17.73 26.77
N GLU A 144 -19.68 -18.75 27.44
CA GLU A 144 -19.70 -18.86 28.90
C GLU A 144 -18.96 -17.73 29.58
N MET A 145 -17.76 -17.37 29.07
CA MET A 145 -17.01 -16.23 29.59
C MET A 145 -17.78 -14.90 29.43
N ILE A 146 -18.41 -14.68 28.27
CA ILE A 146 -19.20 -13.47 28.00
C ILE A 146 -20.39 -13.38 28.96
N LEU A 147 -21.12 -14.47 29.12
CA LEU A 147 -22.27 -14.51 30.04
C LEU A 147 -21.86 -14.29 31.50
N GLY A 148 -20.81 -14.97 31.95
CA GLY A 148 -20.29 -14.83 33.30
C GLY A 148 -19.75 -13.41 33.59
N ALA A 149 -19.06 -12.79 32.65
CA ALA A 149 -18.59 -11.42 32.84
C ALA A 149 -19.73 -10.40 32.92
N ALA A 150 -20.75 -10.56 32.08
CA ALA A 150 -21.93 -9.69 32.12
C ALA A 150 -22.75 -9.88 33.40
N GLU A 151 -22.88 -11.11 33.88
CA GLU A 151 -23.53 -11.39 35.15
C GLU A 151 -22.80 -10.73 36.32
N ALA A 152 -21.46 -10.81 36.34
CA ALA A 152 -20.62 -10.22 37.36
C ALA A 152 -20.79 -8.68 37.48
N ILE A 153 -21.06 -8.00 36.37
CA ILE A 153 -21.30 -6.55 36.36
C ILE A 153 -22.79 -6.17 36.32
N GLY A 154 -23.71 -7.14 36.37
CA GLY A 154 -25.13 -6.92 36.31
C GLY A 154 -25.66 -6.36 34.98
N ALA A 155 -24.90 -6.48 33.87
CA ALA A 155 -25.28 -5.96 32.57
C ALA A 155 -26.22 -6.89 31.80
N ARG A 156 -27.04 -6.29 30.91
CA ARG A 156 -27.79 -7.04 29.88
C ARG A 156 -26.94 -7.19 28.62
N LEU A 157 -27.18 -8.24 27.86
CA LEU A 157 -26.41 -8.57 26.64
C LEU A 157 -27.29 -8.75 25.41
N ILE A 158 -26.76 -8.25 24.29
CA ILE A 158 -27.14 -8.71 22.95
C ILE A 158 -25.94 -9.46 22.38
N VAL A 159 -26.08 -10.74 22.12
CA VAL A 159 -25.02 -11.57 21.52
C VAL A 159 -25.38 -11.90 20.08
N SER A 160 -24.61 -11.39 19.14
CA SER A 160 -24.71 -11.79 17.73
C SER A 160 -24.05 -13.16 17.53
N ARG A 161 -24.83 -14.12 17.01
CA ARG A 161 -24.35 -15.49 16.78
C ARG A 161 -23.19 -15.55 15.80
N GLY A 162 -23.22 -14.70 14.78
CA GLY A 162 -22.20 -14.63 13.73
C GLY A 162 -21.89 -15.98 13.06
N TRP A 163 -20.80 -16.09 12.36
CA TRP A 163 -20.36 -17.33 11.71
C TRP A 163 -19.96 -18.43 12.69
N SER A 164 -19.50 -18.06 13.89
CA SER A 164 -19.16 -19.00 14.96
C SER A 164 -20.35 -19.57 15.71
N LYS A 165 -21.56 -19.08 15.44
CA LYS A 165 -22.82 -19.52 16.09
C LYS A 165 -22.71 -19.44 17.62
N LEU A 166 -22.23 -18.31 18.17
CA LEU A 166 -22.14 -18.10 19.60
C LEU A 166 -23.49 -18.38 20.29
N GLY A 167 -23.45 -19.15 21.38
CA GLY A 167 -24.63 -19.54 22.11
C GLY A 167 -25.63 -20.36 21.31
N ALA A 168 -25.17 -21.20 20.37
CA ALA A 168 -26.06 -22.04 19.54
C ALA A 168 -26.98 -22.96 20.35
N SER A 169 -26.48 -23.45 21.50
CA SER A 169 -27.20 -24.28 22.44
C SER A 169 -28.00 -23.49 23.49
N ARG A 170 -27.96 -22.18 23.48
CA ARG A 170 -28.55 -21.30 24.51
C ARG A 170 -29.83 -20.64 24.03
N HIS A 171 -30.74 -20.42 24.96
CA HIS A 171 -31.98 -19.66 24.76
C HIS A 171 -31.86 -18.26 25.31
N SER A 172 -32.56 -17.32 24.70
CA SER A 172 -32.71 -15.94 25.22
C SER A 172 -33.50 -15.92 26.51
N ASN A 173 -33.21 -14.94 27.35
CA ASN A 173 -33.94 -14.67 28.61
C ASN A 173 -33.99 -13.16 28.84
N ASP A 174 -34.48 -12.71 30.01
CA ASP A 174 -34.67 -11.29 30.35
C ASP A 174 -33.36 -10.50 30.40
N ARG A 175 -32.20 -11.15 30.52
CA ARG A 175 -30.87 -10.52 30.60
C ARG A 175 -30.04 -10.67 29.36
N VAL A 176 -30.28 -11.69 28.55
CA VAL A 176 -29.48 -12.02 27.36
C VAL A 176 -30.36 -12.39 26.19
N ILE A 177 -30.19 -11.71 25.07
CA ILE A 177 -30.81 -12.08 23.80
C ILE A 177 -29.74 -12.45 22.76
N PHE A 178 -29.97 -13.57 22.08
CA PHE A 178 -29.13 -14.01 20.96
C PHE A 178 -29.81 -13.61 19.66
N ILE A 179 -29.07 -12.88 18.83
CA ILE A 179 -29.57 -12.40 17.53
C ILE A 179 -28.73 -12.92 16.39
N ASP A 180 -29.32 -13.01 15.23
CA ASP A 180 -28.62 -13.20 13.95
C ASP A 180 -28.17 -11.84 13.38
N ASP A 181 -28.21 -11.65 12.06
CA ASP A 181 -27.77 -10.41 11.44
C ASP A 181 -28.71 -9.24 11.80
N CYS A 182 -28.13 -8.17 12.26
CA CYS A 182 -28.80 -6.91 12.55
C CYS A 182 -27.94 -5.73 12.10
N PRO A 183 -28.51 -4.73 11.39
CA PRO A 183 -27.75 -3.56 10.99
C PRO A 183 -27.17 -2.82 12.20
N HIS A 184 -25.86 -2.69 12.24
CA HIS A 184 -25.16 -2.02 13.34
C HIS A 184 -25.58 -0.55 13.46
N GLU A 185 -25.87 0.13 12.35
CA GLU A 185 -26.30 1.53 12.30
C GLU A 185 -27.63 1.75 13.01
N TRP A 186 -28.48 0.73 13.04
CA TRP A 186 -29.71 0.75 13.82
C TRP A 186 -29.44 0.30 15.27
N LEU A 187 -28.79 -0.86 15.44
CA LEU A 187 -28.65 -1.52 16.74
C LEU A 187 -27.81 -0.69 17.72
N PHE A 188 -26.71 -0.09 17.26
CA PHE A 188 -25.79 0.61 18.15
C PHE A 188 -26.37 1.89 18.77
N LYS A 189 -27.49 2.39 18.29
CA LYS A 189 -28.24 3.46 18.99
C LYS A 189 -28.82 3.00 20.33
N HIS A 190 -29.13 1.73 20.43
CA HIS A 190 -29.88 1.14 21.54
C HIS A 190 -28.99 0.41 22.57
N VAL A 191 -27.68 0.35 22.38
CA VAL A 191 -26.76 -0.35 23.29
C VAL A 191 -25.96 0.62 24.15
N ALA A 192 -25.43 0.15 25.27
CA ALA A 192 -24.55 0.91 26.13
C ALA A 192 -23.09 0.89 25.67
N ALA A 193 -22.61 -0.25 25.22
CA ALA A 193 -21.25 -0.47 24.76
C ALA A 193 -21.20 -1.56 23.68
N VAL A 194 -20.08 -1.65 22.97
CA VAL A 194 -19.88 -2.60 21.86
C VAL A 194 -18.61 -3.41 22.10
N VAL A 195 -18.72 -4.74 21.99
CA VAL A 195 -17.59 -5.66 22.03
C VAL A 195 -17.49 -6.40 20.69
N HIS A 196 -16.34 -6.30 20.02
CA HIS A 196 -16.17 -6.93 18.72
C HIS A 196 -14.69 -7.24 18.39
N HIS A 197 -14.46 -7.88 17.22
CA HIS A 197 -13.13 -8.33 16.81
C HIS A 197 -12.17 -7.21 16.35
N GLY A 198 -12.62 -6.00 16.17
CA GLY A 198 -11.77 -4.89 15.72
C GLY A 198 -11.82 -4.63 14.21
N GLY A 199 -12.88 -5.04 13.51
CA GLY A 199 -13.11 -4.59 12.14
C GLY A 199 -13.31 -3.08 12.09
N ALA A 200 -12.58 -2.39 11.16
CA ALA A 200 -12.59 -0.93 11.04
C ALA A 200 -14.02 -0.33 10.93
N GLY A 201 -14.90 -0.97 10.13
CA GLY A 201 -16.28 -0.50 9.96
C GLY A 201 -17.11 -0.62 11.22
N THR A 202 -16.96 -1.69 12.00
CA THR A 202 -17.68 -1.90 13.27
C THR A 202 -17.18 -0.92 14.33
N ALA A 203 -15.85 -0.71 14.43
CA ALA A 203 -15.25 0.28 15.32
C ALA A 203 -15.75 1.69 14.99
N ALA A 204 -15.74 2.05 13.69
CA ALA A 204 -16.26 3.33 13.21
C ALA A 204 -17.75 3.52 13.57
N CYS A 205 -18.56 2.48 13.40
CA CYS A 205 -19.99 2.53 13.72
C CYS A 205 -20.23 2.72 15.22
N GLY A 206 -19.52 1.97 16.08
CA GLY A 206 -19.59 2.13 17.53
C GLY A 206 -19.26 3.56 17.96
N LEU A 207 -18.15 4.09 17.50
CA LEU A 207 -17.71 5.45 17.84
C LEU A 207 -18.62 6.53 17.26
N ARG A 208 -19.19 6.34 16.07
CA ARG A 208 -20.19 7.25 15.48
C ARG A 208 -21.39 7.44 16.38
N PHE A 209 -21.85 6.37 17.04
CA PHE A 209 -22.98 6.40 17.97
C PHE A 209 -22.57 6.61 19.43
N ALA A 210 -21.37 7.15 19.66
CA ALA A 210 -20.83 7.46 20.99
C ALA A 210 -20.81 6.25 21.93
N LYS A 211 -20.51 5.04 21.39
CA LYS A 211 -20.48 3.82 22.21
C LYS A 211 -19.05 3.47 22.58
N PRO A 212 -18.77 3.32 23.90
CA PRO A 212 -17.52 2.70 24.33
C PRO A 212 -17.32 1.36 23.64
N THR A 213 -16.09 1.11 23.19
CA THR A 213 -15.81 -0.03 22.29
C THR A 213 -14.65 -0.86 22.84
N PHE A 214 -14.93 -2.13 23.18
CA PHE A 214 -13.90 -3.10 23.53
C PHE A 214 -13.56 -3.98 22.33
N ILE A 215 -12.27 -4.04 21.98
CA ILE A 215 -11.78 -4.83 20.85
C ILE A 215 -11.05 -6.07 21.35
N VAL A 216 -11.53 -7.23 20.90
CA VAL A 216 -10.93 -8.56 21.09
C VAL A 216 -10.32 -9.02 19.76
N PRO A 217 -9.07 -8.68 19.46
CA PRO A 217 -8.49 -8.93 18.15
C PRO A 217 -8.11 -10.41 17.93
N PHE A 218 -8.26 -10.88 16.70
CA PHE A 218 -7.86 -12.21 16.23
C PHE A 218 -6.64 -12.15 15.32
N PHE A 219 -6.65 -11.24 14.32
CA PHE A 219 -5.58 -11.12 13.33
C PHE A 219 -5.57 -9.73 12.65
N GLY A 220 -4.55 -9.49 11.84
CA GLY A 220 -4.49 -8.34 10.95
C GLY A 220 -4.37 -6.99 11.67
N ASP A 221 -5.07 -5.98 11.16
CA ASP A 221 -5.12 -4.61 11.68
C ASP A 221 -6.05 -4.43 12.89
N GLN A 222 -6.71 -5.51 13.34
CA GLN A 222 -7.61 -5.46 14.49
C GLN A 222 -6.91 -4.99 15.77
N PHE A 223 -5.64 -5.35 15.94
CA PHE A 223 -4.81 -4.87 17.04
C PHE A 223 -4.59 -3.37 17.00
N PHE A 224 -4.37 -2.83 15.82
CA PHE A 224 -4.19 -1.40 15.60
C PHE A 224 -5.45 -0.62 15.99
N TRP A 225 -6.62 -1.06 15.53
CA TRP A 225 -7.89 -0.42 15.90
C TRP A 225 -8.13 -0.46 17.40
N GLY A 226 -7.85 -1.58 18.06
CA GLY A 226 -7.95 -1.71 19.51
C GLY A 226 -7.03 -0.75 20.25
N GLU A 227 -5.80 -0.60 19.80
CA GLU A 227 -4.84 0.35 20.35
C GLU A 227 -5.31 1.81 20.18
N MET A 228 -5.81 2.17 19.00
CA MET A 228 -6.29 3.54 18.74
C MET A 228 -7.51 3.88 19.58
N VAL A 229 -8.45 2.97 19.74
CA VAL A 229 -9.64 3.15 20.61
C VAL A 229 -9.21 3.32 22.07
N ALA A 230 -8.28 2.48 22.55
CA ALA A 230 -7.77 2.57 23.93
C ALA A 230 -6.99 3.87 24.18
N ARG A 231 -6.13 4.29 23.26
CA ARG A 231 -5.40 5.57 23.33
C ARG A 231 -6.34 6.78 23.38
N ALA A 232 -7.46 6.70 22.69
CA ALA A 232 -8.49 7.72 22.72
C ALA A 232 -9.37 7.69 23.98
N GLY A 233 -9.19 6.70 24.87
CA GLY A 233 -9.96 6.50 26.08
C GLY A 233 -11.39 6.00 25.86
N ALA A 234 -11.76 5.67 24.63
CA ALA A 234 -13.11 5.23 24.27
C ALA A 234 -13.33 3.71 24.46
N GLY A 235 -12.35 3.02 25.01
CA GLY A 235 -12.40 1.60 25.33
C GLY A 235 -11.16 1.15 26.11
N PRO A 236 -11.17 -0.05 26.69
CA PRO A 236 -10.01 -0.63 27.36
C PRO A 236 -8.94 -1.05 26.35
N ASN A 237 -7.76 -1.41 26.87
CA ASN A 237 -6.74 -2.04 26.05
C ASN A 237 -7.28 -3.32 25.38
N ALA A 238 -6.92 -3.52 24.12
CA ALA A 238 -7.31 -4.71 23.38
C ALA A 238 -6.72 -5.98 24.02
N ILE A 239 -7.54 -7.02 24.18
CA ILE A 239 -7.13 -8.31 24.72
C ILE A 239 -7.30 -9.34 23.62
N ARG A 240 -6.21 -10.04 23.25
CA ARG A 240 -6.28 -11.08 22.23
C ARG A 240 -7.25 -12.19 22.64
N HIS A 241 -8.02 -12.72 21.70
CA HIS A 241 -9.01 -13.76 21.99
C HIS A 241 -8.43 -14.97 22.75
N LYS A 242 -7.15 -15.32 22.49
CA LYS A 242 -6.45 -16.43 23.18
C LYS A 242 -6.04 -16.13 24.61
N ASP A 243 -5.92 -14.83 24.95
CA ASP A 243 -5.50 -14.36 26.28
C ASP A 243 -6.74 -13.95 27.12
N LEU A 244 -7.95 -14.05 26.53
CA LEU A 244 -9.19 -13.69 27.18
C LEU A 244 -9.56 -14.71 28.26
N ASN A 245 -9.91 -14.19 29.44
CA ASN A 245 -10.44 -14.96 30.55
C ASN A 245 -11.57 -14.17 31.23
N LEU A 246 -12.25 -14.79 32.21
CA LEU A 246 -13.41 -14.17 32.88
C LEU A 246 -13.02 -12.87 33.59
N GLU A 247 -11.89 -12.82 34.26
CA GLU A 247 -11.43 -11.68 35.04
C GLU A 247 -11.16 -10.47 34.15
N ASN A 248 -10.28 -10.62 33.15
CA ASN A 248 -9.92 -9.50 32.26
C ASN A 248 -11.08 -9.05 31.36
N LEU A 249 -11.99 -9.95 30.99
CA LEU A 249 -13.21 -9.60 30.27
C LEU A 249 -14.15 -8.78 31.17
N THR A 250 -14.31 -9.18 32.43
CA THR A 250 -15.13 -8.43 33.42
C THR A 250 -14.58 -7.02 33.64
N GLU A 251 -13.26 -6.88 33.80
CA GLU A 251 -12.61 -5.57 33.93
C GLU A 251 -12.83 -4.70 32.69
N ALA A 252 -12.69 -5.30 31.49
CA ALA A 252 -12.89 -4.60 30.23
C ALA A 252 -14.33 -4.12 30.04
N LEU A 253 -15.32 -4.93 30.41
CA LEU A 253 -16.73 -4.53 30.38
C LEU A 253 -17.02 -3.42 31.40
N ASN A 254 -16.49 -3.51 32.62
CA ASN A 254 -16.60 -2.45 33.61
C ASN A 254 -16.02 -1.12 33.09
N TYR A 255 -14.86 -1.15 32.42
CA TYR A 255 -14.30 0.05 31.82
C TYR A 255 -15.25 0.64 30.78
N CYS A 256 -15.80 -0.20 29.87
CA CYS A 256 -16.76 0.27 28.87
C CYS A 256 -18.02 0.91 29.47
N MET A 257 -18.43 0.47 30.65
CA MET A 257 -19.58 1.04 31.37
C MET A 257 -19.22 2.29 32.19
N SER A 258 -17.96 2.69 32.22
CA SER A 258 -17.50 3.86 32.96
C SER A 258 -17.96 5.19 32.34
N PRO A 259 -18.16 6.24 33.16
CA PRO A 259 -18.42 7.59 32.66
C PRO A 259 -17.27 8.15 31.82
N GLU A 260 -16.04 7.73 32.09
CA GLU A 260 -14.83 8.15 31.39
C GLU A 260 -14.85 7.66 29.92
N ALA A 261 -15.09 6.36 29.72
CA ALA A 261 -15.18 5.76 28.38
C ALA A 261 -16.35 6.36 27.58
N SER A 262 -17.48 6.57 28.23
CA SER A 262 -18.67 7.21 27.64
C SER A 262 -18.39 8.64 27.18
N ARG A 263 -17.72 9.45 28.01
CA ARG A 263 -17.34 10.83 27.66
C ARG A 263 -16.35 10.87 26.50
N ALA A 264 -15.36 9.97 26.47
CA ALA A 264 -14.39 9.88 25.40
C ALA A 264 -15.06 9.46 24.08
N ALA A 265 -15.92 8.44 24.11
CA ALA A 265 -16.67 8.00 22.93
C ALA A 265 -17.59 9.11 22.38
N LEU A 266 -18.27 9.87 23.28
CA LEU A 266 -19.10 11.01 22.90
C LEU A 266 -18.25 12.12 22.24
N ALA A 267 -17.11 12.47 22.81
CA ALA A 267 -16.23 13.50 22.27
C ALA A 267 -15.71 13.15 20.88
N ILE A 268 -15.42 11.87 20.61
CA ILE A 268 -15.06 11.37 19.28
C ILE A 268 -16.25 11.47 18.34
N SER A 269 -17.42 10.98 18.77
CA SER A 269 -18.65 11.04 17.98
C SER A 269 -18.98 12.47 17.54
N ASP A 270 -18.89 13.44 18.45
CA ASP A 270 -19.18 14.84 18.16
C ASP A 270 -18.22 15.43 17.10
N LYS A 271 -16.94 15.11 17.19
CA LYS A 271 -15.96 15.50 16.19
C LYS A 271 -16.23 14.83 14.83
N MET A 272 -16.62 13.54 14.85
CA MET A 272 -16.93 12.78 13.63
C MET A 272 -18.16 13.33 12.87
N LYS A 273 -19.07 14.06 13.53
CA LYS A 273 -20.21 14.72 12.85
C LYS A 273 -19.77 15.74 11.80
N GLY A 274 -18.58 16.32 11.97
CA GLY A 274 -17.97 17.23 11.00
C GLY A 274 -17.28 16.53 9.80
N ASP A 275 -17.09 15.22 9.86
CA ASP A 275 -16.43 14.46 8.80
C ASP A 275 -17.37 14.32 7.60
N SER A 276 -16.82 14.52 6.42
CA SER A 276 -17.55 14.33 5.15
C SER A 276 -17.03 13.14 4.33
N GLY A 277 -16.42 12.16 4.99
CA GLY A 277 -15.84 10.90 4.48
C GLY A 277 -15.80 10.73 2.96
N VAL A 278 -16.90 10.24 2.38
CA VAL A 278 -17.01 10.00 0.92
C VAL A 278 -16.76 11.28 0.10
N LYS A 279 -17.34 12.42 0.50
CA LYS A 279 -17.14 13.69 -0.21
C LYS A 279 -15.69 14.19 -0.08
N ALA A 280 -15.07 14.02 1.09
CA ALA A 280 -13.69 14.39 1.30
C ALA A 280 -12.74 13.48 0.50
N ALA A 281 -13.01 12.18 0.43
CA ALA A 281 -12.26 11.24 -0.41
C ALA A 281 -12.39 11.57 -1.90
N ALA A 282 -13.58 11.90 -2.37
CA ALA A 282 -13.79 12.33 -3.75
C ALA A 282 -13.00 13.61 -4.07
N ARG A 283 -13.01 14.60 -3.16
CA ARG A 283 -12.19 15.82 -3.31
C ARG A 283 -10.70 15.52 -3.32
N SER A 284 -10.22 14.64 -2.43
CA SER A 284 -8.82 14.19 -2.39
C SER A 284 -8.44 13.51 -3.71
N PHE A 285 -9.27 12.60 -4.21
CA PHE A 285 -9.05 11.94 -5.49
C PHE A 285 -8.93 12.96 -6.63
N HIS A 286 -9.89 13.88 -6.75
CA HIS A 286 -9.87 14.90 -7.81
C HIS A 286 -8.68 15.87 -7.69
N ARG A 287 -8.29 16.25 -6.47
CA ARG A 287 -7.12 17.11 -6.23
C ARG A 287 -5.82 16.50 -6.73
N HIS A 288 -5.69 15.18 -6.59
CA HIS A 288 -4.50 14.45 -7.00
C HIS A 288 -4.58 13.91 -8.44
N LEU A 289 -5.70 14.11 -9.12
CA LEU A 289 -5.79 13.79 -10.54
C LEU A 289 -4.93 14.77 -11.34
N PRO A 290 -4.07 14.26 -12.22
CA PRO A 290 -3.25 15.08 -13.09
C PRO A 290 -3.98 15.47 -14.37
N ALA A 291 -5.06 16.16 -14.24
CA ALA A 291 -5.97 16.45 -15.36
C ALA A 291 -5.23 16.97 -16.61
N GLU A 292 -4.27 17.88 -16.41
CA GLU A 292 -3.48 18.44 -17.53
C GLU A 292 -2.61 17.40 -18.26
N ARG A 293 -2.14 16.36 -17.54
CA ARG A 293 -1.36 15.26 -18.14
C ARG A 293 -2.23 14.09 -18.59
N MET A 294 -3.53 14.17 -18.38
CA MET A 294 -4.51 13.18 -18.85
C MET A 294 -5.15 13.59 -20.17
N GLN A 295 -4.91 14.80 -20.66
CA GLN A 295 -5.46 15.30 -21.91
C GLN A 295 -4.49 15.07 -23.07
N CYS A 296 -5.05 14.76 -24.24
CA CYS A 296 -4.31 14.74 -25.48
C CYS A 296 -3.89 16.17 -25.85
N GLN A 297 -2.61 16.38 -26.16
CA GLN A 297 -2.10 17.71 -26.52
C GLN A 297 -2.52 18.17 -27.92
N LEU A 298 -3.06 17.27 -28.73
CA LEU A 298 -3.54 17.57 -30.08
C LEU A 298 -5.07 17.64 -30.20
N ALA A 299 -5.80 17.04 -29.23
CA ALA A 299 -7.25 17.01 -29.18
C ALA A 299 -7.69 17.15 -27.71
N ASP A 300 -8.09 18.37 -27.31
CA ASP A 300 -8.32 18.73 -25.90
C ASP A 300 -9.51 17.97 -25.27
N ASP A 301 -10.43 17.48 -26.07
CA ASP A 301 -11.59 16.69 -25.65
C ASP A 301 -11.30 15.19 -25.49
N LYS A 302 -10.07 14.76 -25.78
CA LYS A 302 -9.66 13.35 -25.73
C LYS A 302 -8.66 13.09 -24.62
N ALA A 303 -8.79 11.91 -24.00
CA ALA A 303 -7.81 11.44 -23.03
C ALA A 303 -6.51 11.00 -23.70
N ALA A 304 -5.37 11.33 -23.08
CA ALA A 304 -4.07 10.85 -23.52
C ALA A 304 -3.87 9.41 -23.08
N THR A 305 -3.58 8.54 -24.04
CA THR A 305 -3.35 7.11 -23.86
C THR A 305 -1.98 6.67 -24.39
N TRP A 306 -1.29 7.54 -25.13
CA TRP A 306 0.02 7.33 -25.71
C TRP A 306 0.98 8.45 -25.34
N ALA A 307 2.27 8.13 -25.32
CA ALA A 307 3.35 9.10 -25.23
C ALA A 307 4.23 8.96 -26.48
N TYR A 308 4.40 10.05 -27.21
CA TYR A 308 5.31 10.16 -28.33
C TYR A 308 6.55 10.91 -27.94
N PHE A 309 7.72 10.34 -28.21
CA PHE A 309 9.01 10.93 -27.87
C PHE A 309 9.77 11.31 -29.14
N SER A 310 10.10 12.57 -29.30
CA SER A 310 10.93 13.05 -30.39
C SER A 310 11.78 14.24 -29.96
N ARG A 311 13.04 14.27 -30.38
CA ARG A 311 13.99 15.38 -30.10
C ARG A 311 14.07 15.80 -28.62
N GLY A 312 14.00 14.83 -27.71
CA GLY A 312 14.04 15.09 -26.26
C GLY A 312 12.73 15.63 -25.66
N LYS A 313 11.68 15.82 -26.44
CA LYS A 313 10.35 16.23 -26.00
C LYS A 313 9.40 15.04 -25.93
N GLN A 314 8.51 15.04 -24.96
CA GLN A 314 7.40 14.10 -24.83
C GLN A 314 6.09 14.78 -25.24
N MET A 315 5.28 14.13 -26.06
CA MET A 315 3.94 14.55 -26.41
C MET A 315 2.93 13.50 -25.98
N LEU A 316 1.86 13.90 -25.31
CA LEU A 316 0.77 13.04 -24.88
C LEU A 316 -0.34 13.03 -25.92
N LEU A 317 -0.68 11.83 -26.41
CA LEU A 317 -1.59 11.62 -27.53
C LEU A 317 -2.76 10.70 -27.13
N SER A 318 -3.93 10.95 -27.70
CA SER A 318 -5.05 10.01 -27.68
C SER A 318 -4.89 8.93 -28.76
N ASP A 319 -5.62 7.81 -28.65
CA ASP A 319 -5.69 6.79 -29.69
C ASP A 319 -6.13 7.43 -31.02
N PHE A 320 -7.09 8.34 -30.98
CA PHE A 320 -7.56 9.11 -32.14
C PHE A 320 -6.45 9.94 -32.81
N ALA A 321 -5.67 10.69 -32.05
CA ALA A 321 -4.59 11.51 -32.60
C ALA A 321 -3.45 10.64 -33.17
N VAL A 322 -3.16 9.50 -32.54
CA VAL A 322 -2.14 8.53 -33.02
C VAL A 322 -2.55 7.96 -34.37
N GLU A 323 -3.81 7.61 -34.55
CA GLU A 323 -4.28 7.02 -35.81
C GLU A 323 -4.27 8.04 -36.95
N ILE A 324 -4.72 9.29 -36.72
CA ILE A 324 -4.56 10.37 -37.72
C ILE A 324 -3.10 10.53 -38.13
N LEU A 325 -2.18 10.59 -37.15
CA LEU A 325 -0.76 10.74 -37.44
C LEU A 325 -0.17 9.52 -38.17
N ALA A 326 -0.63 8.31 -37.87
CA ALA A 326 -0.19 7.09 -38.53
C ALA A 326 -0.64 7.01 -39.97
N HIS A 327 -1.85 7.47 -40.29
CA HIS A 327 -2.36 7.50 -41.65
C HIS A 327 -1.66 8.53 -42.53
N ILE A 328 -1.29 9.68 -41.99
CA ILE A 328 -0.80 10.82 -42.78
C ILE A 328 0.73 10.91 -42.76
N VAL A 329 1.36 10.59 -41.63
CA VAL A 329 2.80 10.63 -41.46
C VAL A 329 3.34 9.19 -41.59
N ALA A 330 3.70 8.77 -42.78
CA ALA A 330 4.31 7.46 -43.08
C ALA A 330 5.68 7.26 -42.39
N LYS A 331 5.82 7.64 -41.10
CA LYS A 331 6.98 7.42 -40.25
C LYS A 331 6.73 6.29 -39.27
N PRO A 332 7.75 5.47 -38.98
CA PRO A 332 7.55 4.23 -38.23
C PRO A 332 7.00 4.50 -36.83
N VAL A 333 5.92 3.82 -36.51
CA VAL A 333 5.25 3.71 -35.19
C VAL A 333 6.21 3.31 -34.04
N ALA A 334 7.48 3.01 -34.37
CA ALA A 334 8.53 2.65 -33.42
C ALA A 334 8.83 3.72 -32.32
N ALA A 335 8.41 4.98 -32.54
CA ALA A 335 8.53 6.06 -31.55
C ALA A 335 7.33 6.17 -30.60
N LEU A 336 6.23 5.44 -30.89
CA LEU A 336 5.04 5.44 -30.03
C LEU A 336 5.18 4.41 -28.92
N ARG A 337 5.11 4.86 -27.69
CA ARG A 337 5.17 4.00 -26.50
C ARG A 337 3.94 4.24 -25.64
N ALA A 338 3.41 3.15 -25.06
CA ALA A 338 2.60 3.31 -23.85
C ALA A 338 3.50 3.97 -22.79
N PRO A 339 3.03 5.01 -22.05
CA PRO A 339 3.87 5.70 -21.07
C PRO A 339 4.36 4.70 -20.03
N LYS A 340 5.68 4.62 -19.85
CA LYS A 340 6.27 3.83 -18.77
C LYS A 340 6.13 4.62 -17.46
N PRO A 341 5.97 3.95 -16.31
CA PRO A 341 5.95 4.62 -15.00
C PRO A 341 7.16 5.52 -14.75
N LYS A 342 8.34 5.19 -15.31
CA LYS A 342 9.55 6.03 -15.23
C LYS A 342 9.48 7.29 -16.11
N ASP A 343 8.72 7.24 -17.20
CA ASP A 343 8.55 8.39 -18.09
C ASP A 343 7.58 9.42 -17.50
N LEU A 344 6.84 9.03 -16.45
CA LEU A 344 5.84 9.86 -15.78
C LEU A 344 6.34 10.56 -14.51
N GLY A 345 7.61 10.36 -14.10
CA GLY A 345 7.86 10.80 -12.73
C GLY A 345 9.25 11.08 -12.20
N SER A 346 10.34 11.19 -12.93
CA SER A 346 11.61 11.53 -12.25
C SER A 346 12.18 12.93 -12.50
N ASP A 347 11.70 13.67 -13.51
CA ASP A 347 12.43 14.87 -13.96
C ASP A 347 11.69 16.21 -13.85
N ALA A 348 10.62 16.29 -13.07
CA ALA A 348 10.03 17.61 -12.84
C ALA A 348 9.34 17.67 -11.47
N VAL A 349 10.13 17.86 -10.43
CA VAL A 349 9.63 18.57 -9.25
C VAL A 349 10.14 19.99 -9.37
N PRO A 350 9.34 20.95 -9.83
CA PRO A 350 9.60 22.34 -9.52
C PRO A 350 9.46 22.49 -8.02
N THR A 351 10.47 23.02 -7.38
CA THR A 351 10.46 23.48 -6.00
C THR A 351 9.59 24.73 -5.88
N GLU A 352 8.29 24.62 -6.17
CA GLU A 352 7.31 25.64 -5.77
C GLU A 352 6.11 24.96 -5.09
N PRO A 353 5.63 25.50 -3.96
CA PRO A 353 4.53 24.90 -3.22
C PRO A 353 3.21 25.17 -3.94
N GLY A 354 2.56 24.11 -4.42
CA GLY A 354 1.16 24.22 -4.81
C GLY A 354 0.61 23.42 -5.99
N GLN A 355 1.36 22.55 -6.66
CA GLN A 355 0.78 21.77 -7.75
C GLN A 355 1.01 20.26 -7.64
N PRO A 356 -0.03 19.43 -7.74
CA PRO A 356 0.06 17.97 -7.65
C PRO A 356 0.48 17.34 -8.97
N THR A 357 1.37 16.33 -8.91
CA THR A 357 1.77 15.49 -10.04
C THR A 357 1.10 14.12 -9.99
N PRO A 358 0.77 13.53 -11.12
CA PRO A 358 -0.12 12.38 -11.26
C PRO A 358 0.52 11.04 -11.54
N ALA A 359 -0.13 9.98 -11.05
CA ALA A 359 0.02 8.62 -11.57
C ALA A 359 -1.32 8.10 -12.08
N ARG A 360 -1.34 7.46 -13.24
CA ARG A 360 -2.54 6.85 -13.82
C ARG A 360 -2.45 5.34 -13.79
N ALA A 361 -3.45 4.71 -13.17
CA ALA A 361 -3.74 3.30 -13.36
C ALA A 361 -4.50 3.12 -14.69
N ALA A 362 -3.99 2.27 -15.58
CA ALA A 362 -4.74 1.83 -16.74
C ALA A 362 -5.88 0.91 -16.26
N GLN A 363 -7.12 1.31 -16.47
CA GLN A 363 -8.27 0.43 -16.36
C GLN A 363 -8.20 -0.57 -17.53
N ALA A 364 -7.86 -1.82 -17.22
CA ALA A 364 -8.07 -2.92 -18.15
C ALA A 364 -9.58 -3.22 -18.21
N ALA A 365 -10.22 -2.99 -19.34
CA ALA A 365 -11.55 -3.47 -19.60
C ALA A 365 -11.53 -5.00 -19.64
N VAL A 366 -12.31 -5.63 -18.75
CA VAL A 366 -12.57 -7.07 -18.77
C VAL A 366 -13.62 -7.31 -19.85
N PRO A 367 -13.37 -8.15 -20.86
CA PRO A 367 -14.41 -8.53 -21.82
C PRO A 367 -15.41 -9.45 -21.12
N HIS A 368 -16.67 -9.07 -21.07
CA HIS A 368 -17.77 -10.00 -20.78
C HIS A 368 -17.94 -10.95 -21.96
N GLY A 369 -17.35 -12.13 -21.85
CA GLY A 369 -17.63 -13.26 -22.72
C GLY A 369 -18.80 -14.06 -22.20
N ASN A 370 -19.94 -14.01 -22.88
CA ASN A 370 -20.95 -15.06 -22.83
C ASN A 370 -20.38 -16.29 -23.54
N GLY A 371 -20.24 -17.38 -22.84
CA GLY A 371 -19.73 -18.60 -23.43
C GLY A 371 -20.08 -19.85 -22.61
N ASP A 372 -20.97 -20.59 -23.15
CA ASP A 372 -21.38 -21.96 -22.97
C ASP A 372 -20.76 -22.84 -21.86
N ARG A 373 -21.69 -23.49 -21.15
CA ARG A 373 -21.50 -24.63 -20.26
C ARG A 373 -21.18 -25.86 -21.09
N ASN A 374 -20.02 -26.47 -20.90
CA ASN A 374 -19.81 -27.92 -20.72
C ASN A 374 -18.32 -28.27 -20.80
N SER A 375 -17.71 -28.53 -19.68
CA SER A 375 -16.72 -29.60 -19.52
C SER A 375 -16.40 -29.74 -18.03
N GLY A 376 -16.65 -30.93 -17.51
CA GLY A 376 -16.42 -31.26 -16.11
C GLY A 376 -14.94 -31.16 -15.74
N ARG A 377 -14.67 -30.31 -14.76
CA ARG A 377 -13.46 -30.38 -13.95
C ARG A 377 -13.88 -30.38 -12.50
N GLY A 378 -13.43 -31.43 -11.78
CA GLY A 378 -13.73 -31.66 -10.39
C GLY A 378 -13.49 -30.43 -9.52
N CYS A 379 -14.48 -30.13 -8.73
CA CYS A 379 -14.43 -29.09 -7.71
C CYS A 379 -13.40 -29.48 -6.64
N MET A 380 -12.22 -28.87 -6.66
CA MET A 380 -11.28 -28.99 -5.53
C MET A 380 -11.90 -28.27 -4.34
N SER A 381 -11.94 -28.96 -3.19
CA SER A 381 -12.46 -28.40 -1.94
C SER A 381 -11.66 -27.13 -1.56
N THR A 382 -12.31 -26.17 -0.90
CA THR A 382 -11.71 -24.94 -0.40
C THR A 382 -10.44 -25.19 0.43
N SER A 383 -10.40 -26.32 1.15
CA SER A 383 -9.22 -26.78 1.89
C SER A 383 -8.04 -27.13 0.98
N GLY A 384 -8.28 -27.68 -0.22
CA GLY A 384 -7.24 -27.98 -1.20
C GLY A 384 -6.64 -26.71 -1.82
N ILE A 385 -7.45 -25.68 -2.05
CA ILE A 385 -7.00 -24.40 -2.60
C ILE A 385 -6.14 -23.65 -1.56
N VAL A 386 -6.52 -23.68 -0.28
CA VAL A 386 -5.75 -23.08 0.81
C VAL A 386 -4.43 -23.82 1.03
N ALA A 387 -4.44 -25.16 1.00
CA ALA A 387 -3.22 -25.97 1.13
C ALA A 387 -2.23 -25.74 -0.03
N LEU A 388 -2.74 -25.62 -1.27
CA LEU A 388 -1.92 -25.27 -2.45
C LEU A 388 -1.40 -23.82 -2.36
N GLY A 389 -2.20 -22.89 -1.86
CA GLY A 389 -1.79 -21.51 -1.63
C GLY A 389 -0.67 -21.39 -0.59
N VAL A 390 -0.78 -22.13 0.51
CA VAL A 390 0.26 -22.17 1.55
C VAL A 390 1.54 -22.86 1.03
N ALA A 391 1.40 -24.00 0.33
CA ALA A 391 2.55 -24.71 -0.24
C ALA A 391 3.27 -23.87 -1.32
N SER A 392 2.52 -23.16 -2.19
CA SER A 392 3.10 -22.26 -3.17
C SER A 392 3.73 -21.03 -2.52
N GLY A 393 3.11 -20.48 -1.46
CA GLY A 393 3.67 -19.35 -0.70
C GLY A 393 5.00 -19.69 -0.02
N VAL A 394 5.11 -20.88 0.57
CA VAL A 394 6.36 -21.37 1.17
C VAL A 394 7.42 -21.62 0.08
N GLY A 395 7.04 -22.21 -1.06
CA GLY A 395 7.95 -22.40 -2.20
C GLY A 395 8.45 -21.07 -2.77
N SER A 396 7.55 -20.08 -2.93
CA SER A 396 7.92 -18.72 -3.35
C SER A 396 8.82 -18.03 -2.33
N PHE A 397 8.59 -18.21 -1.04
CA PHE A 397 9.45 -17.66 0.01
C PHE A 397 10.89 -18.16 -0.12
N PHE A 398 11.09 -19.48 -0.25
CA PHE A 398 12.43 -20.05 -0.41
C PHE A 398 13.09 -19.66 -1.75
N HIS A 399 12.32 -19.61 -2.84
CA HIS A 399 12.81 -19.14 -4.14
C HIS A 399 13.26 -17.67 -4.08
N ASN A 400 12.44 -16.80 -3.51
CA ASN A 400 12.73 -15.38 -3.33
C ASN A 400 13.86 -15.14 -2.34
N PHE A 401 13.93 -15.92 -1.27
CA PHE A 401 15.04 -15.87 -0.32
C PHE A 401 16.36 -16.28 -0.99
N ALA A 402 16.36 -17.34 -1.79
CA ALA A 402 17.55 -17.75 -2.55
C ALA A 402 17.95 -16.70 -3.59
N LYS A 403 16.98 -16.17 -4.38
CA LYS A 403 17.22 -15.09 -5.34
C LYS A 403 17.68 -13.82 -4.64
N GLY A 404 17.00 -13.43 -3.57
CA GLY A 404 17.34 -12.28 -2.74
C GLY A 404 18.75 -12.39 -2.18
N SER A 405 19.12 -13.57 -1.68
CA SER A 405 20.43 -13.82 -1.09
C SER A 405 21.55 -13.91 -2.13
N LEU A 406 21.28 -14.46 -3.34
CA LEU A 406 22.30 -14.72 -4.34
C LEU A 406 22.46 -13.59 -5.38
N ILE A 407 21.42 -12.79 -5.61
CA ILE A 407 21.44 -11.74 -6.64
C ILE A 407 21.14 -10.36 -6.04
N ASP A 408 19.99 -10.20 -5.38
CA ASP A 408 19.51 -8.87 -4.99
C ASP A 408 20.26 -8.30 -3.78
N MET A 409 20.56 -9.14 -2.77
CA MET A 409 21.34 -8.71 -1.60
C MET A 409 22.81 -8.40 -1.97
N PRO A 410 23.52 -9.24 -2.75
CA PRO A 410 24.83 -8.87 -3.27
C PRO A 410 24.82 -7.62 -4.12
N LEU A 411 23.79 -7.42 -4.96
CA LEU A 411 23.65 -6.22 -5.79
C LEU A 411 23.43 -4.98 -4.93
N ALA A 412 22.49 -5.05 -3.96
CA ALA A 412 22.22 -3.94 -3.03
C ALA A 412 23.44 -3.62 -2.17
N PHE A 413 24.16 -4.63 -1.69
CA PHE A 413 25.40 -4.45 -0.95
C PHE A 413 26.48 -3.81 -1.81
N THR A 414 26.65 -4.30 -3.06
CA THR A 414 27.60 -3.74 -4.03
C THR A 414 27.33 -2.26 -4.30
N GLU A 415 26.07 -1.91 -4.57
CA GLU A 415 25.65 -0.52 -4.80
C GLU A 415 25.77 0.33 -3.53
N GLY A 416 25.42 -0.19 -2.37
CA GLY A 416 25.59 0.47 -1.09
C GLY A 416 27.05 0.78 -0.78
N MET A 417 27.93 -0.20 -0.91
CA MET A 417 29.36 -0.04 -0.69
C MET A 417 30.01 0.89 -1.72
N ARG A 418 29.62 0.81 -2.99
CA ARG A 418 30.07 1.71 -4.05
C ARG A 418 29.68 3.16 -3.78
N ASN A 419 28.48 3.40 -3.25
CA ASN A 419 27.97 4.72 -2.97
C ASN A 419 28.38 5.26 -1.60
N ALA A 420 28.99 4.46 -0.72
CA ALA A 420 29.44 4.89 0.61
C ALA A 420 30.35 6.13 0.60
N PRO A 421 31.28 6.34 -0.36
CA PRO A 421 32.08 7.55 -0.44
C PRO A 421 31.27 8.84 -0.56
N ARG A 422 30.05 8.81 -1.12
CA ARG A 422 29.16 9.98 -1.21
C ARG A 422 28.76 10.53 0.17
N LEU A 423 28.70 9.67 1.20
CA LEU A 423 28.36 10.09 2.56
C LEU A 423 29.38 11.07 3.17
N TYR A 424 30.62 11.07 2.68
CA TYR A 424 31.66 11.98 3.15
C TYR A 424 32.23 12.87 2.03
N GLY A 425 31.43 13.10 0.95
CA GLY A 425 31.74 14.05 -0.13
C GLY A 425 32.65 13.52 -1.23
N GLY A 426 32.86 12.18 -1.30
CA GLY A 426 33.62 11.52 -2.36
C GLY A 426 32.83 11.45 -3.67
N LYS A 427 33.53 11.44 -4.81
CA LYS A 427 32.95 11.22 -6.13
C LYS A 427 32.89 9.72 -6.42
N VAL A 428 31.76 9.25 -6.95
CA VAL A 428 31.55 7.86 -7.36
C VAL A 428 31.33 7.83 -8.87
N ALA A 429 32.04 6.94 -9.57
CA ALA A 429 31.89 6.76 -11.01
C ALA A 429 30.56 6.11 -11.35
N ASP A 430 29.88 6.61 -12.38
CA ASP A 430 28.69 6.01 -12.93
C ASP A 430 29.07 4.94 -13.98
N HIS A 431 28.52 3.74 -13.84
CA HIS A 431 28.80 2.59 -14.73
C HIS A 431 27.72 2.39 -15.80
N GLY A 432 26.63 3.14 -15.69
CA GLY A 432 25.46 2.99 -16.54
C GLY A 432 24.53 1.85 -16.09
N PRO A 433 23.33 1.75 -16.69
CA PRO A 433 22.33 0.74 -16.33
C PRO A 433 22.69 -0.65 -16.85
N VAL A 434 22.39 -1.68 -16.05
CA VAL A 434 22.45 -3.09 -16.48
C VAL A 434 21.11 -3.44 -17.13
N THR A 435 21.14 -3.66 -18.45
CA THR A 435 19.93 -3.93 -19.25
C THR A 435 19.88 -5.34 -19.82
N ASP A 436 21.01 -6.01 -19.93
CA ASP A 436 21.18 -7.37 -20.44
C ASP A 436 22.46 -8.00 -19.89
N TRP A 437 22.72 -9.28 -20.24
CA TRP A 437 23.88 -9.99 -19.74
C TRP A 437 25.22 -9.37 -20.21
N LYS A 438 25.26 -8.76 -21.41
CA LYS A 438 26.47 -8.09 -21.94
C LYS A 438 26.75 -6.81 -21.15
N SER A 439 25.73 -5.98 -20.92
CA SER A 439 25.87 -4.77 -20.09
C SER A 439 26.18 -5.11 -18.63
N GLY A 440 25.67 -6.24 -18.11
CA GLY A 440 26.01 -6.75 -16.78
C GLY A 440 27.51 -7.08 -16.66
N LEU A 441 28.09 -7.73 -17.66
CA LEU A 441 29.54 -8.02 -17.71
C LEU A 441 30.38 -6.74 -17.82
N VAL A 442 29.96 -5.79 -18.66
CA VAL A 442 30.66 -4.50 -18.83
C VAL A 442 30.63 -3.69 -17.53
N VAL A 443 29.46 -3.60 -16.87
CA VAL A 443 29.32 -2.90 -15.58
C VAL A 443 30.14 -3.57 -14.50
N SER A 444 30.17 -4.92 -14.46
CA SER A 444 31.01 -5.70 -13.55
C SER A 444 32.50 -5.36 -13.74
N GLY A 445 32.99 -5.36 -14.98
CA GLY A 445 34.39 -5.00 -15.29
C GLY A 445 34.73 -3.56 -14.91
N LYS A 446 33.85 -2.60 -15.20
CA LYS A 446 34.02 -1.19 -14.78
C LYS A 446 34.01 -1.05 -13.27
N ASN A 447 33.13 -1.75 -12.57
CA ASN A 447 33.06 -1.72 -11.11
C ASN A 447 34.32 -2.31 -10.47
N LEU A 448 34.83 -3.41 -11.03
CA LEU A 448 36.08 -4.03 -10.59
C LEU A 448 37.28 -3.06 -10.77
N GLY A 449 37.45 -2.52 -11.97
CA GLY A 449 38.56 -1.59 -12.27
C GLY A 449 38.50 -0.31 -11.45
N ASN A 450 37.33 0.32 -11.38
CA ASN A 450 37.15 1.55 -10.63
C ASN A 450 37.18 1.35 -9.10
N GLY A 451 36.58 0.27 -8.59
CA GLY A 451 36.55 -0.03 -7.16
C GLY A 451 37.96 -0.27 -6.59
N ILE A 452 38.79 -1.01 -7.33
CA ILE A 452 40.17 -1.24 -6.95
C ILE A 452 41.01 0.03 -7.16
N GLY A 453 40.94 0.61 -8.36
CA GLY A 453 41.76 1.78 -8.71
C GLY A 453 41.49 3.02 -7.84
N GLN A 454 40.22 3.37 -7.64
CA GLN A 454 39.85 4.50 -6.79
C GLN A 454 40.08 4.20 -5.30
N GLY A 455 39.90 2.94 -4.85
CA GLY A 455 40.19 2.51 -3.48
C GLY A 455 41.67 2.75 -3.14
N PHE A 456 42.60 2.29 -3.96
CA PHE A 456 44.02 2.52 -3.75
C PHE A 456 44.43 3.99 -3.90
N ALA A 457 43.91 4.70 -4.91
CA ALA A 457 44.17 6.12 -5.09
C ALA A 457 43.67 6.96 -3.87
N GLY A 458 42.55 6.59 -3.28
CA GLY A 458 41.97 7.25 -2.10
C GLY A 458 42.88 7.17 -0.86
N VAL A 459 43.60 6.07 -0.66
CA VAL A 459 44.55 5.92 0.45
C VAL A 459 45.64 6.98 0.42
N VAL A 460 46.04 7.44 -0.77
CA VAL A 460 47.10 8.48 -0.94
C VAL A 460 46.46 9.86 -1.04
N GLN A 461 45.38 10.02 -1.79
CA GLN A 461 44.81 11.35 -2.09
C GLN A 461 44.02 11.94 -0.93
N GLU A 462 43.29 11.13 -0.17
CA GLU A 462 42.45 11.63 0.94
C GLU A 462 43.26 12.19 2.12
N PRO A 463 44.37 11.58 2.57
CA PRO A 463 45.26 12.21 3.54
C PRO A 463 45.85 13.55 3.09
N VAL A 464 46.30 13.65 1.83
CA VAL A 464 46.83 14.87 1.26
C VAL A 464 45.77 15.99 1.21
N ARG A 465 44.55 15.64 0.73
CA ARG A 465 43.41 16.56 0.71
C ARG A 465 43.00 16.99 2.13
N GLY A 466 42.97 16.05 3.07
CA GLY A 466 42.67 16.30 4.47
C GLY A 466 43.70 17.25 5.12
N ALA A 467 45.00 17.06 4.83
CA ALA A 467 46.06 17.91 5.30
C ALA A 467 45.91 19.35 4.77
N GLN A 468 45.56 19.52 3.50
CA GLN A 468 45.32 20.84 2.87
C GLN A 468 44.12 21.58 3.49
N GLN A 469 43.09 20.86 3.95
CA GLN A 469 41.87 21.48 4.50
C GLN A 469 41.88 21.71 6.02
N GLY A 470 42.62 20.90 6.77
CA GLY A 470 42.56 20.93 8.24
C GLY A 470 43.87 20.57 8.95
N GLY A 471 45.04 20.75 8.27
CA GLY A 471 46.34 20.44 8.85
C GLY A 471 46.48 18.98 9.31
N ALA A 472 47.17 18.74 10.41
CA ALA A 472 47.45 17.41 10.94
C ALA A 472 46.16 16.62 11.29
N VAL A 473 45.15 17.27 11.87
CA VAL A 473 43.86 16.66 12.20
C VAL A 473 43.09 16.27 10.92
N GLY A 474 43.17 17.11 9.89
CA GLY A 474 42.61 16.85 8.58
C GLY A 474 43.27 15.65 7.89
N ALA A 475 44.58 15.52 8.01
CA ALA A 475 45.33 14.35 7.49
C ALA A 475 44.91 13.04 8.13
N ILE A 476 44.74 13.01 9.46
CA ILE A 476 44.27 11.82 10.19
C ILE A 476 42.85 11.41 9.74
N LYS A 477 41.94 12.39 9.61
CA LYS A 477 40.60 12.13 9.06
C LYS A 477 40.66 11.65 7.60
N GLY A 478 41.60 12.16 6.80
CA GLY A 478 41.85 11.71 5.43
C GLY A 478 42.34 10.27 5.34
N ILE A 479 43.22 9.84 6.26
CA ILE A 479 43.66 8.43 6.36
C ILE A 479 42.46 7.53 6.62
N GLY A 480 41.61 7.88 7.60
CA GLY A 480 40.38 7.12 7.89
C GLY A 480 39.45 7.00 6.66
N ARG A 481 39.24 8.09 5.94
CA ARG A 481 38.42 8.10 4.69
C ARG A 481 39.05 7.26 3.58
N GLY A 482 40.36 7.35 3.39
CA GLY A 482 41.08 6.58 2.39
C GLY A 482 40.99 5.07 2.66
N LEU A 483 41.18 4.63 3.89
CA LEU A 483 41.03 3.22 4.29
C LEU A 483 39.61 2.72 4.17
N LEU A 484 38.60 3.51 4.57
CA LEU A 484 37.20 3.19 4.35
C LEU A 484 36.87 3.08 2.86
N GLY A 485 37.37 4.02 2.02
CA GLY A 485 37.20 4.01 0.57
C GLY A 485 37.82 2.76 -0.08
N LEU A 486 38.98 2.33 0.40
CA LEU A 486 39.62 1.09 -0.07
C LEU A 486 38.77 -0.14 0.32
N GLY A 487 38.37 -0.23 1.59
CA GLY A 487 37.53 -1.36 2.06
C GLY A 487 36.20 -1.43 1.31
N THR A 488 35.48 -0.31 1.17
CA THR A 488 34.21 -0.29 0.45
C THR A 488 34.36 -0.52 -1.05
N GLY A 489 35.39 0.03 -1.67
CA GLY A 489 35.68 -0.14 -3.10
C GLY A 489 36.03 -1.59 -3.47
N VAL A 490 36.90 -2.23 -2.69
CA VAL A 490 37.28 -3.65 -2.91
C VAL A 490 36.09 -4.57 -2.65
N SER A 491 35.31 -4.34 -1.59
CA SER A 491 34.11 -5.14 -1.30
C SER A 491 33.05 -5.01 -2.40
N ALA A 492 32.78 -3.80 -2.88
CA ALA A 492 31.89 -3.56 -4.01
C ALA A 492 32.41 -4.23 -5.30
N ALA A 493 33.72 -4.18 -5.55
CA ALA A 493 34.33 -4.83 -6.69
C ALA A 493 34.17 -6.35 -6.66
N ALA A 494 34.46 -6.97 -5.52
CA ALA A 494 34.37 -8.44 -5.35
C ALA A 494 32.92 -8.96 -5.51
N MET A 495 31.95 -8.29 -4.87
CA MET A 495 30.55 -8.69 -4.96
C MET A 495 29.93 -8.39 -6.33
N GLY A 496 30.39 -7.32 -6.98
CA GLY A 496 29.91 -6.91 -8.29
C GLY A 496 30.26 -7.89 -9.41
N ILE A 497 31.29 -8.72 -9.26
CA ILE A 497 31.65 -9.78 -10.21
C ILE A 497 30.49 -10.78 -10.42
N VAL A 498 29.76 -11.08 -9.37
CA VAL A 498 28.62 -12.03 -9.42
C VAL A 498 27.29 -11.28 -9.61
N ALA A 499 27.10 -10.17 -8.91
CA ALA A 499 25.82 -9.47 -8.86
C ALA A 499 25.40 -8.86 -10.20
N TYR A 500 26.29 -8.15 -10.90
CA TYR A 500 25.94 -7.51 -12.18
C TYR A 500 25.70 -8.49 -13.33
N PRO A 501 26.51 -9.52 -13.56
CA PRO A 501 26.20 -10.54 -14.56
C PRO A 501 24.91 -11.31 -14.24
N GLY A 502 24.71 -11.70 -12.97
CA GLY A 502 23.49 -12.37 -12.53
C GLY A 502 22.23 -11.53 -12.83
N TRP A 503 22.26 -10.25 -12.50
CA TRP A 503 21.19 -9.31 -12.84
C TRP A 503 21.01 -9.15 -14.36
N GLY A 504 22.09 -9.06 -15.14
CA GLY A 504 22.05 -8.94 -16.59
C GLY A 504 21.44 -10.16 -17.28
N ILE A 505 21.74 -11.38 -16.80
CA ILE A 505 21.12 -12.62 -17.28
C ILE A 505 19.62 -12.61 -16.98
N TYR A 506 19.23 -12.25 -15.76
CA TYR A 506 17.84 -12.11 -15.36
C TYR A 506 17.09 -11.12 -16.27
N GLN A 507 17.65 -9.95 -16.53
CA GLN A 507 17.08 -8.95 -17.43
C GLN A 507 16.94 -9.45 -18.88
N SER A 508 17.90 -10.24 -19.36
CA SER A 508 17.85 -10.80 -20.73
C SER A 508 16.73 -11.83 -20.90
N ILE A 509 16.54 -12.71 -19.90
CA ILE A 509 15.45 -13.70 -19.90
C ILE A 509 14.11 -12.98 -19.86
N ASN A 510 14.01 -11.95 -19.05
CA ASN A 510 12.77 -11.21 -18.83
C ASN A 510 12.33 -10.42 -20.09
N ARG A 511 13.27 -9.85 -20.86
CA ARG A 511 12.96 -9.15 -22.13
C ARG A 511 12.37 -10.04 -23.21
N SER A 512 12.75 -11.33 -23.26
CA SER A 512 12.28 -12.24 -24.30
C SER A 512 10.81 -12.67 -24.14
N LEU A 513 10.20 -12.41 -22.96
CA LEU A 513 8.85 -12.86 -22.63
C LEU A 513 7.75 -11.79 -22.88
N HIS A 514 8.11 -10.55 -23.20
CA HIS A 514 7.23 -9.38 -23.04
C HIS A 514 6.51 -8.88 -24.31
N THR A 515 6.76 -9.42 -25.48
CA THR A 515 6.28 -8.88 -26.77
C THR A 515 4.78 -9.10 -27.05
N LYS A 516 4.23 -10.24 -26.68
CA LYS A 516 2.87 -10.66 -27.11
C LYS A 516 1.70 -9.88 -26.49
N THR A 517 1.79 -9.50 -25.23
CA THR A 517 0.69 -8.79 -24.53
C THR A 517 0.62 -7.33 -24.96
N ARG A 518 1.78 -6.71 -25.16
CA ARG A 518 1.89 -5.35 -25.69
C ARG A 518 1.28 -5.23 -27.08
N ASP A 519 1.60 -6.18 -27.97
CA ASP A 519 1.06 -6.20 -29.33
C ASP A 519 -0.48 -6.33 -29.34
N ARG A 520 -1.04 -7.11 -28.40
CA ARG A 520 -2.49 -7.21 -28.21
C ARG A 520 -3.12 -5.91 -27.74
N ILE A 521 -2.50 -5.22 -26.77
CA ILE A 521 -2.99 -3.92 -26.27
C ILE A 521 -2.95 -2.88 -27.39
N VAL A 522 -1.84 -2.84 -28.13
CA VAL A 522 -1.70 -1.93 -29.29
C VAL A 522 -2.75 -2.22 -30.36
N ALA A 523 -2.97 -3.50 -30.68
CA ALA A 523 -3.98 -3.89 -31.68
C ALA A 523 -5.41 -3.53 -31.23
N ALA A 524 -5.76 -3.76 -29.95
CA ALA A 524 -7.07 -3.41 -29.42
C ALA A 524 -7.31 -1.90 -29.44
N ARG A 525 -6.32 -1.09 -29.06
CA ARG A 525 -6.41 0.38 -29.11
C ARG A 525 -6.50 0.93 -30.51
N LYS A 526 -5.79 0.33 -31.46
CA LYS A 526 -5.93 0.69 -32.89
C LYS A 526 -7.33 0.41 -33.42
N ALA A 527 -7.88 -0.77 -33.13
CA ALA A 527 -9.24 -1.11 -33.54
C ALA A 527 -10.30 -0.14 -32.96
N GLU A 528 -10.12 0.31 -31.72
CA GLU A 528 -10.97 1.31 -31.09
C GLU A 528 -10.85 2.69 -31.76
N ALA A 529 -9.62 3.11 -32.10
CA ALA A 529 -9.36 4.36 -32.79
C ALA A 529 -9.91 4.36 -34.22
N ASP A 530 -9.76 3.27 -34.97
CA ASP A 530 -10.32 3.09 -36.32
C ASP A 530 -11.84 3.21 -36.32
N ASP A 531 -12.53 2.63 -35.32
CA ASP A 531 -13.98 2.75 -35.19
C ASP A 531 -14.41 4.20 -34.92
N VAL A 532 -13.67 4.92 -34.08
CA VAL A 532 -13.92 6.33 -33.76
C VAL A 532 -13.72 7.21 -35.01
N ILE A 533 -12.63 7.02 -35.75
CA ILE A 533 -12.34 7.76 -36.99
C ILE A 533 -13.37 7.45 -38.08
N GLY A 534 -13.76 6.16 -38.19
CA GLY A 534 -14.80 5.76 -39.13
C GLY A 534 -16.16 6.46 -38.91
N ARG A 535 -16.45 6.84 -37.67
CA ARG A 535 -17.65 7.59 -37.30
C ARG A 535 -17.52 9.11 -37.45
N MET A 536 -16.29 9.64 -37.31
CA MET A 536 -16.00 11.09 -37.38
C MET A 536 -15.33 11.45 -38.70
N LYS A 537 -16.10 11.67 -39.76
CA LYS A 537 -15.59 12.19 -41.04
C LYS A 537 -15.58 13.74 -41.03
N ASP A 538 -14.73 14.33 -40.21
CA ASP A 538 -14.57 15.80 -40.17
C ASP A 538 -13.12 16.16 -40.58
N PRO A 539 -12.88 16.59 -41.81
CA PRO A 539 -11.56 16.97 -42.32
C PRO A 539 -10.92 18.12 -41.54
N ASP A 540 -11.73 18.96 -40.88
CA ASP A 540 -11.21 20.09 -40.09
C ASP A 540 -10.61 19.63 -38.75
N VAL A 541 -11.06 18.49 -38.22
CA VAL A 541 -10.47 17.90 -37.02
C VAL A 541 -9.09 17.31 -37.33
N GLU A 542 -8.97 16.60 -38.47
CA GLU A 542 -7.70 16.07 -38.93
C GLU A 542 -6.67 17.17 -39.15
N ARG A 543 -7.07 18.25 -39.81
CA ARG A 543 -6.19 19.40 -40.05
C ARG A 543 -5.74 20.03 -38.73
N ARG A 544 -6.62 20.24 -37.75
CA ARG A 544 -6.26 20.80 -36.44
C ARG A 544 -5.24 19.92 -35.68
N VAL A 545 -5.39 18.62 -35.75
CA VAL A 545 -4.44 17.69 -35.12
C VAL A 545 -3.05 17.81 -35.73
N LEU A 546 -2.98 17.91 -37.07
CA LEU A 546 -1.70 18.05 -37.80
C LEU A 546 -1.04 19.40 -37.52
N ASP A 547 -1.81 20.50 -37.58
CA ASP A 547 -1.28 21.84 -37.34
C ASP A 547 -0.72 21.98 -35.93
N ARG A 548 -1.39 21.39 -34.92
CA ARG A 548 -0.88 21.34 -33.54
C ARG A 548 0.36 20.45 -33.39
N PHE A 549 0.41 19.35 -34.10
CA PHE A 549 1.58 18.47 -34.10
C PHE A 549 2.82 19.18 -34.64
N ASP A 550 2.68 19.85 -35.78
CA ASP A 550 3.77 20.61 -36.39
C ASP A 550 4.20 21.80 -35.52
N ALA A 551 3.25 22.54 -34.96
CA ALA A 551 3.51 23.66 -34.07
C ALA A 551 4.27 23.25 -32.81
N PHE A 552 3.99 22.08 -32.23
CA PHE A 552 4.67 21.59 -31.03
C PHE A 552 6.19 21.41 -31.24
N PHE A 553 6.60 20.98 -32.43
CA PHE A 553 8.02 20.78 -32.75
C PHE A 553 8.71 22.03 -33.30
N GLN A 554 7.95 23.04 -33.80
CA GLN A 554 8.51 24.31 -34.26
C GLN A 554 8.83 25.30 -33.10
N GLN A 555 8.14 25.21 -31.97
CA GLN A 555 8.36 26.06 -30.80
C GLN A 555 9.67 25.78 -30.01
N GLY A 556 10.63 25.10 -30.57
CA GLY A 556 11.90 24.70 -29.90
C GLY A 556 13.12 24.63 -30.80
N SER A 557 13.10 25.30 -31.93
CA SER A 557 14.27 25.49 -32.82
C SER A 557 14.85 26.88 -32.66
#